data_85a426bdfb15add73f1b0e87e401b0ad
#
_entry.id   85a426bdfb15add73f1b0e87e401b0ad
#
_cell.length_a   1.000
_cell.length_b   1.000
_cell.length_c   1.000
_cell.angle_alpha   90.00
_cell.angle_beta   90.00
_cell.angle_gamma   90.00
#
_symmetry.space_group_name_H-M   'P 1'
#
loop_
_entity.id
_entity.type
_entity.pdbx_description
1 polymer ?
#
loop_
_entity_poly.entity_id
_entity_poly.type
_entity_poly.pdbx_seq_one_letter_code
_entity_poly.pdbx_strand_id
1 'polypeptide(L)'
;ADASTGAAVLLCLWTAMAIVIMFIDAEHLIVFRSQAFIGALAGTGACALYPFLLPDSHVMTWTDAFTASVLGGAAGYAVIRLVIELGKLLFGTWKQHFDVPAPWSLREPESEREELQLIVNGQPHDWSMLFHRSTDKAVLSGGSVTIDGKTHPACSVTLRYDRIEMENGDVFLLERLESVEGNLTDIHASREAMGSGDAWILMMAGCACGWQGALFSLFLGSLLGIV
;
A
#
# COMPACT_ATOMS: atom_id res chain seq x y z
N ALA A 1 7.96 0.94 41.86
CA ALA A 1 6.90 1.37 40.95
C ALA A 1 5.93 0.22 40.80
N ASP A 2 4.64 0.44 40.99
CA ASP A 2 3.64 -0.59 40.90
C ASP A 2 3.54 -1.08 39.43
N ALA A 3 3.24 -2.39 39.26
CA ALA A 3 3.14 -2.99 37.92
C ALA A 3 2.18 -2.22 37.00
N SER A 4 1.11 -1.63 37.56
CA SER A 4 0.17 -0.78 36.85
C SER A 4 0.79 0.51 36.30
N THR A 5 1.70 1.15 37.04
CA THR A 5 2.41 2.35 36.60
C THR A 5 3.37 2.03 35.45
N GLY A 6 4.11 0.93 35.52
CA GLY A 6 4.99 0.49 34.44
C GLY A 6 4.23 0.17 33.15
N ALA A 7 3.11 -0.53 33.24
CA ALA A 7 2.23 -0.82 32.13
C ALA A 7 1.66 0.47 31.50
N ALA A 8 1.20 1.41 32.31
CA ALA A 8 0.68 2.70 31.83
C ALA A 8 1.73 3.49 31.06
N VAL A 9 2.98 3.55 31.52
CA VAL A 9 4.07 4.23 30.83
C VAL A 9 4.34 3.58 29.47
N LEU A 10 4.41 2.24 29.40
CA LEU A 10 4.63 1.53 28.13
C LEU A 10 3.48 1.75 27.15
N LEU A 11 2.23 1.73 27.64
CA LEU A 11 1.07 2.02 26.79
C LEU A 11 1.08 3.46 26.26
N CYS A 12 1.43 4.45 27.10
CA CYS A 12 1.55 5.83 26.66
C CYS A 12 2.62 6.00 25.57
N LEU A 13 3.79 5.37 25.74
CA LEU A 13 4.86 5.41 24.75
C LEU A 13 4.44 4.72 23.44
N TRP A 14 3.80 3.56 23.55
CA TRP A 14 3.28 2.84 22.39
C TRP A 14 2.21 3.64 21.65
N THR A 15 1.26 4.25 22.36
CA THR A 15 0.21 5.11 21.79
C THR A 15 0.81 6.34 21.12
N ALA A 16 1.79 7.00 21.75
CA ALA A 16 2.47 8.15 21.15
C ALA A 16 3.15 7.76 19.82
N MET A 17 3.81 6.60 19.78
CA MET A 17 4.41 6.09 18.55
C MET A 17 3.34 5.76 17.47
N ALA A 18 2.21 5.16 17.86
CA ALA A 18 1.10 4.88 16.94
C ALA A 18 0.53 6.17 16.35
N ILE A 19 0.37 7.22 17.16
CA ILE A 19 -0.09 8.54 16.70
C ILE A 19 0.90 9.13 15.69
N VAL A 20 2.20 9.07 15.95
CA VAL A 20 3.23 9.58 15.02
C VAL A 20 3.15 8.84 13.68
N ILE A 21 3.03 7.51 13.70
CA ILE A 21 2.87 6.71 12.47
C ILE A 21 1.62 7.13 11.70
N MET A 22 0.48 7.33 12.40
CA MET A 22 -0.76 7.78 11.78
C MET A 22 -0.64 9.15 11.12
N PHE A 23 0.03 10.11 11.77
CA PHE A 23 0.24 11.44 11.17
C PHE A 23 1.14 11.38 9.94
N ILE A 24 2.22 10.60 9.99
CA ILE A 24 3.11 10.41 8.83
C ILE A 24 2.35 9.75 7.67
N ASP A 25 1.52 8.74 7.96
CA ASP A 25 0.71 8.09 6.92
C ASP A 25 -0.34 9.02 6.33
N ALA A 26 -1.00 9.83 7.17
CA ALA A 26 -2.01 10.80 6.73
C ALA A 26 -1.43 11.91 5.83
N GLU A 27 -0.19 12.34 6.09
CA GLU A 27 0.46 13.42 5.33
C GLU A 27 1.19 12.90 4.08
N HIS A 28 1.85 11.76 4.19
CA HIS A 28 2.75 11.24 3.14
C HIS A 28 2.27 9.97 2.46
N LEU A 29 1.17 9.35 2.95
CA LEU A 29 0.66 8.04 2.49
C LEU A 29 1.74 6.93 2.49
N ILE A 30 2.68 7.03 3.44
CA ILE A 30 3.82 6.12 3.58
C ILE A 30 3.89 5.58 5.00
N VAL A 31 3.83 4.26 5.13
CA VAL A 31 4.08 3.56 6.39
C VAL A 31 5.50 3.01 6.41
N PHE A 32 6.32 3.52 7.32
CA PHE A 32 7.67 2.96 7.52
C PHE A 32 7.57 1.61 8.22
N ARG A 33 7.88 0.53 7.49
CA ARG A 33 7.85 -0.85 7.99
C ARG A 33 8.69 -1.03 9.25
N SER A 34 9.84 -0.36 9.35
CA SER A 34 10.72 -0.41 10.51
C SER A 34 10.05 0.12 11.78
N GLN A 35 9.31 1.22 11.69
CA GLN A 35 8.60 1.80 12.84
C GLN A 35 7.45 0.89 13.29
N ALA A 36 6.65 0.39 12.36
CA ALA A 36 5.58 -0.55 12.68
C ALA A 36 6.11 -1.85 13.31
N PHE A 37 7.26 -2.34 12.84
CA PHE A 37 7.92 -3.50 13.42
C PHE A 37 8.45 -3.25 14.84
N ILE A 38 9.06 -2.09 15.08
CA ILE A 38 9.48 -1.66 16.43
C ILE A 38 8.26 -1.58 17.35
N GLY A 39 7.14 -1.03 16.85
CA GLY A 39 5.89 -0.97 17.61
C GLY A 39 5.29 -2.33 17.92
N ALA A 40 5.38 -3.28 17.00
CA ALA A 40 4.97 -4.66 17.23
C ALA A 40 5.83 -5.33 18.32
N LEU A 41 7.16 -5.15 18.26
CA LEU A 41 8.07 -5.67 19.30
C LEU A 41 7.80 -5.03 20.67
N ALA A 42 7.58 -3.71 20.70
CA ALA A 42 7.26 -3.01 21.95
C ALA A 42 5.92 -3.48 22.53
N GLY A 43 4.88 -3.66 21.69
CA GLY A 43 3.58 -4.21 22.09
C GLY A 43 3.70 -5.63 22.65
N THR A 44 4.42 -6.50 21.92
CA THR A 44 4.67 -7.88 22.38
C THR A 44 5.46 -7.92 23.69
N GLY A 45 6.49 -7.09 23.84
CA GLY A 45 7.25 -6.97 25.07
C GLY A 45 6.41 -6.47 26.25
N ALA A 46 5.55 -5.47 26.02
CA ALA A 46 4.63 -4.98 27.04
C ALA A 46 3.63 -6.04 27.49
N CYS A 47 3.05 -6.80 26.57
CA CYS A 47 2.14 -7.91 26.90
C CYS A 47 2.84 -9.06 27.63
N ALA A 48 4.08 -9.40 27.27
CA ALA A 48 4.85 -10.40 27.96
C ALA A 48 5.20 -9.99 29.40
N LEU A 49 5.54 -8.70 29.61
CA LEU A 49 5.83 -8.16 30.94
C LEU A 49 4.57 -7.96 31.79
N TYR A 50 3.46 -7.61 31.13
CA TYR A 50 2.19 -7.28 31.78
C TYR A 50 1.03 -8.03 31.10
N PRO A 51 0.86 -9.35 31.39
CA PRO A 51 -0.15 -10.18 30.73
C PRO A 51 -1.59 -9.65 30.82
N PHE A 52 -1.91 -8.88 31.85
CA PHE A 52 -3.23 -8.27 32.04
C PHE A 52 -3.60 -7.20 31.01
N LEU A 53 -2.69 -6.81 30.11
CA LEU A 53 -2.97 -5.92 28.99
C LEU A 53 -3.79 -6.60 27.88
N LEU A 54 -3.76 -7.93 27.80
CA LEU A 54 -4.54 -8.68 26.85
C LEU A 54 -5.95 -8.97 27.38
N PRO A 55 -6.99 -9.00 26.52
CA PRO A 55 -8.40 -9.18 26.94
C PRO A 55 -8.64 -10.47 27.74
N ASP A 56 -7.92 -11.55 27.43
CA ASP A 56 -8.07 -12.89 28.04
C ASP A 56 -7.11 -13.14 29.22
N SER A 57 -6.72 -12.11 29.92
CA SER A 57 -5.57 -12.08 30.83
C SER A 57 -5.75 -12.76 32.19
N HIS A 58 -6.89 -13.37 32.49
CA HIS A 58 -7.19 -13.81 33.85
C HIS A 58 -6.33 -14.96 34.40
N VAL A 59 -5.58 -15.66 33.55
CA VAL A 59 -4.71 -16.79 33.95
C VAL A 59 -3.50 -16.96 33.03
N MET A 60 -3.03 -15.92 32.38
CA MET A 60 -1.94 -16.03 31.42
C MET A 60 -0.57 -15.95 32.09
N THR A 61 0.28 -16.93 31.78
CA THR A 61 1.71 -16.84 32.04
C THR A 61 2.34 -15.84 31.03
N TRP A 62 3.56 -15.42 31.29
CA TRP A 62 4.29 -14.56 30.36
C TRP A 62 4.45 -15.22 28.97
N THR A 63 4.56 -16.56 28.91
CA THR A 63 4.64 -17.31 27.63
C THR A 63 3.33 -17.30 26.88
N ASP A 64 2.20 -17.43 27.58
CA ASP A 64 0.88 -17.38 26.96
C ASP A 64 0.60 -15.98 26.42
N ALA A 65 0.96 -14.94 27.18
CA ALA A 65 0.82 -13.56 26.76
C ALA A 65 1.70 -13.24 25.55
N PHE A 66 2.94 -13.72 25.52
CA PHE A 66 3.83 -13.59 24.37
C PHE A 66 3.24 -14.27 23.13
N THR A 67 2.79 -15.52 23.25
CA THR A 67 2.21 -16.25 22.11
C THR A 67 0.91 -15.63 21.64
N ALA A 68 0.02 -15.20 22.54
CA ALA A 68 -1.21 -14.51 22.19
C ALA A 68 -0.97 -13.18 21.49
N SER A 69 0.03 -12.41 21.92
CA SER A 69 0.46 -11.18 21.27
C SER A 69 0.98 -11.44 19.84
N VAL A 70 1.87 -12.40 19.66
CA VAL A 70 2.41 -12.76 18.33
C VAL A 70 1.29 -13.25 17.40
N LEU A 71 0.40 -14.10 17.91
CA LEU A 71 -0.76 -14.57 17.14
C LEU A 71 -1.72 -13.42 16.80
N GLY A 72 -1.91 -12.47 17.72
CA GLY A 72 -2.70 -11.27 17.49
C GLY A 72 -2.12 -10.41 16.34
N GLY A 73 -0.80 -10.21 16.35
CA GLY A 73 -0.09 -9.53 15.28
C GLY A 73 -0.19 -10.25 13.93
N ALA A 74 0.03 -11.56 13.94
CA ALA A 74 -0.10 -12.39 12.74
C ALA A 74 -1.52 -12.35 12.17
N ALA A 75 -2.55 -12.41 13.02
CA ALA A 75 -3.94 -12.31 12.63
C ALA A 75 -4.25 -10.93 12.01
N GLY A 76 -3.80 -9.83 12.65
CA GLY A 76 -3.98 -8.48 12.13
C GLY A 76 -3.34 -8.32 10.75
N TYR A 77 -2.10 -8.77 10.58
CA TYR A 77 -1.42 -8.75 9.29
C TYR A 77 -2.15 -9.58 8.23
N ALA A 78 -2.57 -10.81 8.60
CA ALA A 78 -3.22 -11.74 7.69
C ALA A 78 -4.57 -11.22 7.19
N VAL A 79 -5.37 -10.55 8.04
CA VAL A 79 -6.67 -9.98 7.67
C VAL A 79 -6.51 -8.95 6.55
N ILE A 80 -5.60 -7.99 6.70
CA ILE A 80 -5.38 -6.97 5.66
C ILE A 80 -4.79 -7.60 4.39
N ARG A 81 -3.84 -8.54 4.53
CA ARG A 81 -3.30 -9.26 3.36
C ARG A 81 -4.40 -10.02 2.62
N LEU A 82 -5.30 -10.66 3.32
CA LEU A 82 -6.46 -11.32 2.72
C LEU A 82 -7.36 -10.33 1.96
N VAL A 83 -7.65 -9.17 2.56
CA VAL A 83 -8.44 -8.12 1.90
C VAL A 83 -7.75 -7.62 0.62
N ILE A 84 -6.42 -7.42 0.66
CA ILE A 84 -5.64 -7.01 -0.52
C ILE A 84 -5.73 -8.07 -1.62
N GLU A 85 -5.52 -9.35 -1.30
CA GLU A 85 -5.57 -10.43 -2.30
C GLU A 85 -6.99 -10.66 -2.84
N LEU A 86 -8.01 -10.59 -1.97
CA LEU A 86 -9.41 -10.63 -2.41
C LEU A 86 -9.76 -9.41 -3.28
N GLY A 87 -9.27 -8.24 -2.94
CA GLY A 87 -9.44 -7.03 -3.74
C GLY A 87 -8.87 -7.20 -5.15
N LYS A 88 -7.65 -7.75 -5.27
CA LYS A 88 -7.06 -8.07 -6.57
C LYS A 88 -7.88 -9.08 -7.37
N LEU A 89 -8.47 -10.07 -6.69
CA LEU A 89 -9.32 -11.08 -7.32
C LEU A 89 -10.67 -10.52 -7.80
N LEU A 90 -11.29 -9.64 -7.01
CA LEU A 90 -12.63 -9.10 -7.27
C LEU A 90 -12.62 -7.92 -8.24
N PHE A 91 -11.69 -6.99 -8.06
CA PHE A 91 -11.61 -5.75 -8.85
C PHE A 91 -10.70 -5.87 -10.06
N GLY A 92 -10.00 -6.98 -10.19
CA GLY A 92 -9.20 -7.36 -11.34
C GLY A 92 -7.99 -6.47 -11.59
N THR A 93 -7.04 -7.04 -12.28
CA THR A 93 -6.03 -6.29 -13.00
C THR A 93 -6.61 -5.98 -14.38
N TRP A 94 -6.55 -4.72 -14.82
CA TRP A 94 -6.87 -4.44 -16.22
C TRP A 94 -5.80 -5.11 -17.08
N LYS A 95 -6.21 -6.15 -17.82
CA LYS A 95 -5.38 -6.87 -18.78
C LYS A 95 -6.07 -6.82 -20.12
N GLN A 96 -5.39 -6.29 -21.10
CA GLN A 96 -5.86 -6.29 -22.46
C GLN A 96 -4.75 -6.74 -23.40
N HIS A 97 -5.08 -7.68 -24.26
CA HIS A 97 -4.21 -8.16 -25.30
C HIS A 97 -4.76 -7.69 -26.66
N PHE A 98 -3.88 -7.26 -27.53
CA PHE A 98 -4.19 -6.83 -28.88
C PHE A 98 -3.46 -7.76 -29.86
N ASP A 99 -4.22 -8.42 -30.76
CA ASP A 99 -3.65 -9.29 -31.81
C ASP A 99 -2.77 -8.50 -32.80
N VAL A 100 -3.05 -7.21 -32.97
CA VAL A 100 -2.27 -6.27 -33.76
C VAL A 100 -1.75 -5.17 -32.83
N PRO A 101 -0.48 -4.76 -32.95
CA PRO A 101 0.05 -3.69 -32.10
C PRO A 101 -0.83 -2.44 -32.14
N ALA A 102 -1.37 -2.06 -30.98
CA ALA A 102 -2.24 -0.91 -30.82
C ALA A 102 -1.40 0.33 -30.50
N PRO A 103 -1.69 1.49 -31.12
CA PRO A 103 -1.02 2.73 -30.80
C PRO A 103 -1.43 3.20 -29.40
N TRP A 104 -0.47 3.77 -28.69
CA TRP A 104 -0.72 4.44 -27.41
C TRP A 104 0.07 5.74 -27.31
N SER A 105 -0.45 6.68 -26.57
CA SER A 105 0.22 7.98 -26.32
C SER A 105 -0.20 8.54 -24.97
N LEU A 106 0.64 9.39 -24.42
CA LEU A 106 0.29 10.25 -23.30
C LEU A 106 -0.18 11.59 -23.85
N ARG A 107 -1.32 12.05 -23.38
CA ARG A 107 -1.88 13.37 -23.73
C ARG A 107 -1.83 14.25 -22.50
N GLU A 108 -1.12 15.36 -22.62
CA GLU A 108 -1.13 16.38 -21.59
C GLU A 108 -2.47 17.09 -21.49
N PRO A 109 -2.84 17.56 -20.29
CA PRO A 109 -4.06 18.34 -20.10
C PRO A 109 -4.01 19.66 -20.88
N GLU A 110 -5.07 19.96 -21.61
CA GLU A 110 -5.22 21.25 -22.33
C GLU A 110 -5.69 22.38 -21.38
N SER A 111 -6.15 22.03 -20.19
CA SER A 111 -6.61 22.98 -19.18
C SER A 111 -6.29 22.50 -17.76
N GLU A 112 -6.25 23.43 -16.78
CA GLU A 112 -6.03 23.09 -15.34
C GLU A 112 -7.08 22.13 -14.73
N ARG A 113 -8.18 21.86 -15.45
CA ARG A 113 -9.24 20.94 -15.00
C ARG A 113 -9.13 19.55 -15.61
N GLU A 114 -8.25 19.37 -16.58
CA GLU A 114 -8.02 18.10 -17.24
C GLU A 114 -6.81 17.41 -16.61
N GLU A 115 -6.88 16.10 -16.55
CA GLU A 115 -5.77 15.28 -16.05
C GLU A 115 -4.98 14.69 -17.21
N LEU A 116 -3.75 14.28 -16.96
CA LEU A 116 -2.97 13.47 -17.89
C LEU A 116 -3.78 12.25 -18.29
N GLN A 117 -3.81 11.92 -19.57
CA GLN A 117 -4.54 10.79 -20.10
C GLN A 117 -3.62 9.82 -20.83
N LEU A 118 -3.83 8.53 -20.57
CA LEU A 118 -3.26 7.45 -21.38
C LEU A 118 -4.27 7.11 -22.49
N ILE A 119 -3.90 7.37 -23.73
CA ILE A 119 -4.72 6.99 -24.89
C ILE A 119 -4.22 5.65 -25.39
N VAL A 120 -5.08 4.63 -25.42
CA VAL A 120 -4.76 3.31 -25.96
C VAL A 120 -5.77 2.98 -27.06
N ASN A 121 -5.28 2.72 -28.26
CA ASN A 121 -6.11 2.45 -29.44
C ASN A 121 -7.22 3.49 -29.65
N GLY A 122 -6.89 4.78 -29.40
CA GLY A 122 -7.80 5.90 -29.53
C GLY A 122 -8.80 6.08 -28.37
N GLN A 123 -8.75 5.24 -27.34
CA GLN A 123 -9.59 5.36 -26.15
C GLN A 123 -8.82 6.05 -25.03
N PRO A 124 -9.33 7.17 -24.48
CA PRO A 124 -8.70 7.87 -23.37
C PRO A 124 -8.99 7.15 -22.04
N HIS A 125 -7.98 7.04 -21.22
CA HIS A 125 -8.03 6.54 -19.84
C HIS A 125 -7.43 7.60 -18.93
N ASP A 126 -8.21 8.11 -17.98
CA ASP A 126 -7.76 9.13 -17.05
C ASP A 126 -6.66 8.61 -16.14
N TRP A 127 -5.65 9.44 -15.91
CA TRP A 127 -4.48 9.07 -15.11
C TRP A 127 -4.85 8.67 -13.69
N SER A 128 -5.77 9.38 -13.06
CA SER A 128 -6.31 9.09 -11.73
C SER A 128 -7.04 7.74 -11.66
N MET A 129 -7.59 7.26 -12.78
CA MET A 129 -8.20 5.93 -12.85
C MET A 129 -7.16 4.81 -12.87
N LEU A 130 -5.96 5.06 -13.40
CA LEU A 130 -4.88 4.08 -13.51
C LEU A 130 -3.97 4.08 -12.30
N PHE A 131 -3.70 5.27 -11.74
CA PHE A 131 -2.72 5.49 -10.69
C PHE A 131 -3.35 6.24 -9.51
N HIS A 132 -3.88 5.50 -8.55
CA HIS A 132 -4.41 6.05 -7.29
C HIS A 132 -3.31 6.26 -6.24
N ARG A 133 -2.24 5.47 -6.36
CA ARG A 133 -1.11 5.45 -5.42
C ARG A 133 0.21 5.49 -6.16
N SER A 134 1.23 6.00 -5.52
CA SER A 134 2.61 6.00 -6.05
C SER A 134 3.16 4.58 -6.31
N THR A 135 2.55 3.55 -5.71
CA THR A 135 2.90 2.14 -5.91
C THR A 135 2.24 1.49 -7.11
N ASP A 136 1.17 2.09 -7.62
CA ASP A 136 0.44 1.57 -8.78
C ASP A 136 1.33 1.62 -10.02
N LYS A 137 1.17 0.64 -10.87
CA LYS A 137 1.94 0.52 -12.12
C LYS A 137 1.10 -0.05 -13.25
N ALA A 138 1.35 0.46 -14.44
CA ALA A 138 0.87 -0.13 -15.67
C ALA A 138 2.07 -0.57 -16.51
N VAL A 139 2.09 -1.84 -16.91
CA VAL A 139 3.12 -2.41 -17.75
C VAL A 139 2.59 -2.52 -19.17
N LEU A 140 3.27 -1.88 -20.09
CA LEU A 140 3.01 -1.90 -21.53
C LEU A 140 4.10 -2.75 -22.16
N SER A 141 3.74 -3.74 -22.98
CA SER A 141 4.71 -4.65 -23.58
C SER A 141 4.35 -4.99 -25.03
N GLY A 142 5.34 -5.51 -25.74
CA GLY A 142 5.18 -6.04 -27.11
C GLY A 142 5.21 -4.97 -28.20
N GLY A 143 5.79 -3.79 -27.93
CA GLY A 143 5.90 -2.76 -28.95
C GLY A 143 7.08 -1.81 -28.76
N SER A 144 7.19 -0.79 -29.58
CA SER A 144 8.20 0.27 -29.48
C SER A 144 7.64 1.47 -28.73
N VAL A 145 8.51 2.23 -28.08
CA VAL A 145 8.16 3.52 -27.48
C VAL A 145 9.05 4.62 -28.04
N THR A 146 8.47 5.75 -28.31
CA THR A 146 9.16 6.98 -28.71
C THR A 146 8.98 8.01 -27.62
N ILE A 147 10.08 8.47 -27.06
CA ILE A 147 10.14 9.48 -26.00
C ILE A 147 10.90 10.67 -26.56
N ASP A 148 10.26 11.85 -26.64
CA ASP A 148 10.83 13.09 -27.18
C ASP A 148 11.51 12.90 -28.54
N GLY A 149 10.84 12.14 -29.44
CA GLY A 149 11.33 11.85 -30.78
C GLY A 149 12.41 10.76 -30.86
N LYS A 150 12.86 10.18 -29.74
CA LYS A 150 13.82 9.07 -29.70
C LYS A 150 13.08 7.75 -29.55
N THR A 151 13.18 6.90 -30.57
CA THR A 151 12.52 5.58 -30.59
C THR A 151 13.39 4.51 -29.90
N HIS A 152 12.77 3.82 -28.96
CA HIS A 152 13.32 2.66 -28.28
C HIS A 152 12.59 1.40 -28.79
N PRO A 153 13.28 0.47 -29.45
CA PRO A 153 12.64 -0.69 -30.06
C PRO A 153 12.26 -1.73 -29.01
N ALA A 154 11.16 -2.41 -29.24
CA ALA A 154 10.67 -3.62 -28.58
C ALA A 154 11.08 -3.73 -27.09
N CYS A 155 10.52 -2.89 -26.26
CA CYS A 155 10.79 -2.88 -24.84
C CYS A 155 9.49 -2.96 -24.01
N SER A 156 9.61 -3.50 -22.83
CA SER A 156 8.57 -3.37 -21.81
C SER A 156 8.73 -2.03 -21.10
N VAL A 157 7.63 -1.29 -21.01
CA VAL A 157 7.58 0.02 -20.38
C VAL A 157 6.67 -0.04 -19.16
N THR A 158 7.18 0.35 -18.02
CA THR A 158 6.39 0.45 -16.79
C THR A 158 6.06 1.92 -16.53
N LEU A 159 4.80 2.26 -16.68
CA LEU A 159 4.28 3.56 -16.27
C LEU A 159 4.02 3.55 -14.77
N ARG A 160 4.44 4.61 -14.09
CA ARG A 160 4.12 4.91 -12.69
C ARG A 160 3.49 6.30 -12.59
N TYR A 161 3.02 6.65 -11.42
CA TYR A 161 2.36 7.94 -11.18
C TYR A 161 3.18 9.15 -11.68
N ASP A 162 4.49 9.14 -11.49
CA ASP A 162 5.42 10.26 -11.71
C ASP A 162 6.49 10.01 -12.77
N ARG A 163 6.61 8.77 -13.28
CA ARG A 163 7.73 8.37 -14.14
C ARG A 163 7.42 7.19 -15.04
N ILE A 164 8.26 7.06 -16.04
CA ILE A 164 8.32 5.92 -16.95
C ILE A 164 9.62 5.16 -16.66
N GLU A 165 9.51 3.88 -16.38
CA GLU A 165 10.65 2.97 -16.18
C GLU A 165 10.73 2.03 -17.38
N MET A 166 11.89 1.96 -18.02
CA MET A 166 12.13 1.06 -19.13
C MET A 166 12.82 -0.22 -18.64
N GLU A 167 12.66 -1.31 -19.37
CA GLU A 167 13.27 -2.60 -19.03
C GLU A 167 14.80 -2.56 -18.96
N ASN A 168 15.44 -1.67 -19.71
CA ASN A 168 16.90 -1.45 -19.67
C ASN A 168 17.39 -0.70 -18.44
N GLY A 169 16.48 -0.26 -17.56
CA GLY A 169 16.78 0.49 -16.34
C GLY A 169 16.75 2.01 -16.49
N ASP A 170 16.49 2.54 -17.70
CA ASP A 170 16.31 3.98 -17.89
C ASP A 170 15.01 4.45 -17.21
N VAL A 171 15.09 5.60 -16.55
CA VAL A 171 13.96 6.24 -15.86
C VAL A 171 13.77 7.65 -16.37
N PHE A 172 12.57 7.95 -16.80
CA PHE A 172 12.17 9.26 -17.30
C PHE A 172 11.07 9.85 -16.41
N LEU A 173 11.28 11.05 -15.90
CA LEU A 173 10.26 11.76 -15.11
C LEU A 173 9.22 12.39 -16.06
N LEU A 174 7.94 12.13 -15.80
CA LEU A 174 6.83 12.63 -16.63
C LEU A 174 6.85 14.16 -16.78
N GLU A 175 7.19 14.88 -15.72
CA GLU A 175 7.28 16.36 -15.72
C GLU A 175 8.30 16.95 -16.72
N ARG A 176 9.20 16.12 -17.24
CA ARG A 176 10.28 16.56 -18.14
C ARG A 176 10.11 16.09 -19.57
N LEU A 177 9.05 15.37 -19.86
CA LEU A 177 8.80 14.79 -21.17
C LEU A 177 7.84 15.66 -21.95
N GLU A 178 8.17 15.96 -23.20
CA GLU A 178 7.33 16.72 -24.12
C GLU A 178 6.36 15.81 -24.87
N SER A 179 6.77 14.60 -25.19
CA SER A 179 5.92 13.65 -25.91
C SER A 179 6.29 12.21 -25.63
N VAL A 180 5.27 11.38 -25.45
CA VAL A 180 5.44 9.92 -25.30
C VAL A 180 4.38 9.23 -26.12
N GLU A 181 4.83 8.41 -27.05
CA GLU A 181 3.96 7.61 -27.90
C GLU A 181 4.60 6.25 -28.22
N GLY A 182 3.80 5.30 -28.65
CA GLY A 182 4.33 3.99 -29.01
C GLY A 182 3.26 3.04 -29.49
N ASN A 183 3.68 1.79 -29.60
CA ASN A 183 2.77 0.68 -29.86
C ASN A 183 2.88 -0.35 -28.76
N LEU A 184 1.82 -1.11 -28.49
CA LEU A 184 1.78 -2.17 -27.51
C LEU A 184 0.93 -3.33 -28.01
N THR A 185 1.25 -4.55 -27.58
CA THR A 185 0.38 -5.72 -27.74
C THR A 185 -0.31 -6.07 -26.45
N ASP A 186 0.31 -5.78 -25.32
CA ASP A 186 -0.23 -6.12 -24.03
C ASP A 186 -0.17 -4.94 -23.07
N ILE A 187 -1.26 -4.68 -22.36
CA ILE A 187 -1.33 -3.77 -21.24
C ILE A 187 -1.76 -4.49 -19.99
N HIS A 188 -1.04 -4.27 -18.92
CA HIS A 188 -1.30 -4.85 -17.62
C HIS A 188 -1.21 -3.78 -16.54
N ALA A 189 -2.34 -3.22 -16.13
CA ALA A 189 -2.40 -2.30 -15.01
C ALA A 189 -2.91 -3.00 -13.75
N SER A 190 -2.09 -2.99 -12.70
CA SER A 190 -2.47 -3.57 -11.41
C SER A 190 -2.90 -2.46 -10.45
N ARG A 191 -4.14 -2.56 -9.99
CA ARG A 191 -4.67 -1.70 -8.93
C ARG A 191 -4.53 -2.40 -7.59
N GLU A 192 -3.93 -1.74 -6.62
CA GLU A 192 -3.95 -2.20 -5.24
C GLU A 192 -5.16 -1.59 -4.54
N ALA A 193 -6.14 -2.43 -4.16
CA ALA A 193 -7.35 -1.99 -3.46
C ALA A 193 -7.05 -1.36 -2.09
N MET A 194 -5.93 -1.76 -1.45
CA MET A 194 -5.52 -1.30 -0.13
C MET A 194 -3.99 -1.30 -0.01
N GLY A 195 -3.42 -0.33 0.73
CA GLY A 195 -1.97 -0.23 0.92
C GLY A 195 -1.40 -1.37 1.75
N SER A 196 -0.25 -1.86 1.35
CA SER A 196 0.48 -2.86 2.16
C SER A 196 0.92 -2.30 3.53
N GLY A 197 0.94 -0.96 3.69
CA GLY A 197 1.23 -0.27 4.95
C GLY A 197 0.24 -0.58 6.05
N ASP A 198 -1.05 -0.63 5.71
CA ASP A 198 -2.14 -0.91 6.64
C ASP A 198 -1.98 -2.27 7.33
N ALA A 199 -1.42 -3.26 6.61
CA ALA A 199 -1.14 -4.58 7.19
C ALA A 199 -0.11 -4.50 8.32
N TRP A 200 0.90 -3.63 8.21
CA TRP A 200 1.92 -3.45 9.25
C TRP A 200 1.37 -2.71 10.46
N ILE A 201 0.49 -1.71 10.24
CA ILE A 201 -0.19 -0.99 11.33
C ILE A 201 -1.10 -1.95 12.10
N LEU A 202 -1.90 -2.74 11.39
CA LEU A 202 -2.81 -3.69 12.06
C LEU A 202 -2.05 -4.83 12.75
N MET A 203 -0.90 -5.27 12.22
CA MET A 203 0.02 -6.17 12.90
C MET A 203 0.50 -5.57 14.22
N MET A 204 0.93 -4.31 14.22
CA MET A 204 1.39 -3.61 15.42
C MET A 204 0.27 -3.51 16.46
N ALA A 205 -0.95 -3.18 16.06
CA ALA A 205 -2.11 -3.13 16.94
C ALA A 205 -2.46 -4.52 17.50
N GLY A 206 -2.40 -5.57 16.67
CA GLY A 206 -2.64 -6.94 17.08
C GLY A 206 -1.60 -7.47 18.10
N CYS A 207 -0.34 -7.05 17.97
CA CYS A 207 0.69 -7.37 18.94
C CYS A 207 0.46 -6.72 20.31
N ALA A 208 -0.15 -5.54 20.35
CA ALA A 208 -0.40 -4.82 21.61
C ALA A 208 -1.73 -5.18 22.28
N CYS A 209 -2.77 -5.49 21.48
CA CYS A 209 -4.15 -5.66 21.96
C CYS A 209 -4.74 -7.06 21.67
N GLY A 210 -3.93 -7.99 21.15
CA GLY A 210 -4.41 -9.30 20.72
C GLY A 210 -5.25 -9.25 19.43
N TRP A 211 -5.70 -10.40 18.96
CA TRP A 211 -6.48 -10.51 17.72
C TRP A 211 -7.84 -9.80 17.79
N GLN A 212 -8.51 -9.83 18.97
CA GLN A 212 -9.76 -9.11 19.19
C GLN A 212 -9.59 -7.61 19.05
N GLY A 213 -8.50 -7.07 19.65
CA GLY A 213 -8.14 -5.67 19.54
C GLY A 213 -7.82 -5.24 18.10
N ALA A 214 -7.14 -6.08 17.32
CA ALA A 214 -6.89 -5.84 15.92
C ALA A 214 -8.20 -5.74 15.10
N LEU A 215 -9.11 -6.71 15.26
CA LEU A 215 -10.40 -6.68 14.58
C LEU A 215 -11.27 -5.48 15.00
N PHE A 216 -11.27 -5.15 16.29
CA PHE A 216 -11.98 -4.00 16.80
C PHE A 216 -11.42 -2.68 16.25
N SER A 217 -10.10 -2.56 16.15
CA SER A 217 -9.44 -1.40 15.55
C SER A 217 -9.80 -1.24 14.08
N LEU A 218 -9.85 -2.33 13.31
CA LEU A 218 -10.27 -2.32 11.91
C LEU A 218 -11.73 -1.86 11.77
N PHE A 219 -12.62 -2.41 12.61
CA PHE A 219 -14.04 -2.05 12.60
C PHE A 219 -14.24 -0.56 12.97
N LEU A 220 -13.58 -0.11 14.02
CA LEU A 220 -13.67 1.28 14.47
C LEU A 220 -13.09 2.25 13.44
N GLY A 221 -11.95 1.91 12.83
CA GLY A 221 -11.35 2.67 11.76
C GLY A 221 -12.26 2.79 10.53
N SER A 222 -12.95 1.71 10.17
CA SER A 222 -13.92 1.72 9.08
C SER A 222 -15.11 2.64 9.37
N LEU A 223 -15.61 2.63 10.60
CA LEU A 223 -16.70 3.52 11.03
C LEU A 223 -16.30 4.99 11.00
N LEU A 224 -15.11 5.32 11.49
CA LEU A 224 -14.60 6.69 11.53
C LEU A 224 -14.21 7.22 10.14
N GLY A 225 -13.85 6.35 9.23
CA GLY A 225 -13.51 6.72 7.84
C GLY A 225 -14.72 6.96 6.93
N ILE A 226 -15.95 6.71 7.40
CA ILE A 226 -17.20 6.98 6.66
C ILE A 226 -17.70 8.42 6.91
N VAL A 227 -17.19 9.10 7.93
CA VAL A 227 -17.53 10.49 8.29
C VAL A 227 -16.62 11.45 7.58
#